data_846a4ad5e790ff2626f53fded9a171c9
#
_entry.id   846a4ad5e790ff2626f53fded9a171c9
#
_cell.length_a   1.000
_cell.length_b   1.000
_cell.length_c   1.000
_cell.angle_alpha   90.00
_cell.angle_beta   90.00
_cell.angle_gamma   90.00
#
_symmetry.space_group_name_H-M   'P 1'
#
loop_
_entity.id
_entity.type
_entity.pdbx_description
1 polymer ?
#
loop_
_entity_poly.entity_id
_entity_poly.type
_entity_poly.pdbx_seq_one_letter_code
_entity_poly.pdbx_strand_id
1 'polypeptide(L)'
;MLFQDRRDDAVAELTIIGMMSGTSGDGVDAALIRTDGVRVSWHGPWLNLPYDQGLRAALAEAMQRAAVLAADAHRDAAIAALGRSLTLKHVEAVRQLLAEAGLKREDVDLIGFHGQTLFHKPAAGITVQIGDGALLARETGIDVVHDFRSADVAAGGQGAPLAPLYHQALALSDNISAPFAFLNLGGVGNLTWIDPAEGGQILAFDTGPGNGLIDDWCARHFGEACDRDGRHAARGQIDHDVLRRMLADPWLDLPPPKSLDRHN
;
A
#
# COMPACT_ATOMS: atom_id res chain seq x y z
N MET A 1 2.95 -13.35 -21.61
CA MET A 1 4.03 -13.29 -22.60
C MET A 1 4.73 -11.92 -22.63
N LEU A 2 4.83 -11.22 -21.50
CA LEU A 2 5.42 -9.85 -21.44
C LEU A 2 6.75 -9.78 -20.68
N PHE A 3 7.25 -10.87 -20.10
CA PHE A 3 8.46 -10.82 -19.24
C PHE A 3 9.52 -11.91 -19.56
N GLN A 4 9.39 -12.65 -20.65
CA GLN A 4 10.33 -13.75 -20.95
C GLN A 4 11.52 -13.36 -21.83
N ASP A 5 11.58 -12.14 -22.39
CA ASP A 5 12.55 -11.81 -23.46
C ASP A 5 13.50 -10.64 -23.17
N ARG A 6 13.78 -10.36 -21.88
CA ARG A 6 14.82 -9.39 -21.49
C ARG A 6 15.94 -10.01 -20.66
N ARG A 7 16.47 -11.15 -21.09
CA ARG A 7 17.53 -11.86 -20.34
C ARG A 7 18.95 -11.48 -20.72
N ASP A 8 19.19 -10.65 -21.72
CA ASP A 8 20.54 -10.43 -22.22
C ASP A 8 21.13 -9.01 -22.01
N ASP A 9 20.32 -8.02 -21.61
CA ASP A 9 20.86 -6.75 -21.13
C ASP A 9 20.77 -6.76 -19.60
N ALA A 10 21.90 -6.89 -18.91
CA ALA A 10 21.94 -6.74 -17.44
C ALA A 10 21.41 -5.36 -17.09
N VAL A 11 20.13 -5.30 -16.69
CA VAL A 11 19.55 -4.06 -16.16
C VAL A 11 20.35 -3.67 -14.94
N ALA A 12 20.88 -2.43 -14.94
CA ALA A 12 21.65 -1.94 -13.81
C ALA A 12 20.79 -2.01 -12.54
N GLU A 13 21.37 -2.52 -11.49
CA GLU A 13 20.71 -2.58 -10.18
C GLU A 13 20.60 -1.16 -9.62
N LEU A 14 19.40 -0.78 -9.17
CA LEU A 14 19.10 0.53 -8.62
C LEU A 14 18.87 0.46 -7.11
N THR A 15 19.39 1.43 -6.39
CA THR A 15 19.05 1.70 -4.99
C THR A 15 17.83 2.61 -4.94
N ILE A 16 16.73 2.13 -4.40
CA ILE A 16 15.44 2.82 -4.46
C ILE A 16 14.88 3.03 -3.05
N ILE A 17 14.31 4.20 -2.82
CA ILE A 17 13.43 4.45 -1.66
C ILE A 17 11.99 4.28 -2.12
N GLY A 18 11.30 3.27 -1.60
CA GLY A 18 9.85 3.16 -1.72
C GLY A 18 9.16 3.93 -0.63
N MET A 19 8.14 4.74 -0.97
CA MET A 19 7.40 5.54 0.00
C MET A 19 5.89 5.35 -0.16
N MET A 20 5.23 5.19 0.97
CA MET A 20 3.77 5.04 1.02
C MET A 20 3.19 5.82 2.20
N SER A 21 2.01 6.37 1.98
CA SER A 21 1.11 6.81 3.05
C SER A 21 -0.21 6.07 2.84
N GLY A 22 -0.54 5.19 3.78
CA GLY A 22 -1.71 4.32 3.70
C GLY A 22 -3.02 5.04 3.96
N THR A 23 -4.13 4.38 3.63
CA THR A 23 -5.49 4.92 3.89
C THR A 23 -5.82 5.01 5.38
N SER A 24 -5.06 4.35 6.26
CA SER A 24 -5.11 4.54 7.72
C SER A 24 -4.76 5.98 8.14
N GLY A 25 -3.98 6.71 7.31
CA GLY A 25 -3.59 8.09 7.57
C GLY A 25 -2.77 8.25 8.85
N ASP A 26 -2.00 7.24 9.23
CA ASP A 26 -1.23 7.19 10.48
C ASP A 26 0.19 7.72 10.35
N GLY A 27 0.79 7.66 9.14
CA GLY A 27 2.15 8.10 8.91
C GLY A 27 2.64 7.88 7.48
N VAL A 28 3.93 8.12 7.31
CA VAL A 28 4.69 7.81 6.09
C VAL A 28 5.53 6.58 6.36
N ASP A 29 5.35 5.54 5.56
CA ASP A 29 6.28 4.42 5.47
C ASP A 29 7.33 4.70 4.39
N ALA A 30 8.58 4.48 4.72
CA ALA A 30 9.70 4.58 3.79
C ALA A 30 10.65 3.40 3.97
N ALA A 31 11.09 2.80 2.87
CA ALA A 31 11.99 1.65 2.88
C ALA A 31 13.01 1.73 1.75
N LEU A 32 14.23 1.28 2.02
CA LEU A 32 15.31 1.14 1.04
C LEU A 32 15.38 -0.29 0.49
N ILE A 33 15.51 -0.41 -0.81
CA ILE A 33 15.78 -1.68 -1.48
C ILE A 33 16.83 -1.49 -2.59
N ARG A 34 17.47 -2.60 -3.00
CA ARG A 34 18.15 -2.69 -4.30
C ARG A 34 17.44 -3.68 -5.18
N THR A 35 17.27 -3.31 -6.44
CA THR A 35 16.51 -4.10 -7.40
C THR A 35 16.95 -3.81 -8.84
N ASP A 36 16.84 -4.82 -9.69
CA ASP A 36 16.95 -4.72 -11.15
C ASP A 36 15.56 -4.57 -11.81
N GLY A 37 14.51 -4.35 -11.02
CA GLY A 37 13.10 -4.29 -11.47
C GLY A 37 12.41 -5.65 -11.57
N VAL A 38 13.14 -6.75 -11.39
CA VAL A 38 12.63 -8.13 -11.43
C VAL A 38 12.85 -8.83 -10.08
N ARG A 39 14.01 -8.61 -9.47
CA ARG A 39 14.42 -9.19 -8.19
C ARG A 39 14.80 -8.08 -7.21
N VAL A 40 14.67 -8.38 -5.94
CA VAL A 40 15.19 -7.56 -4.85
C VAL A 40 16.44 -8.23 -4.32
N SER A 41 17.60 -7.60 -4.49
CA SER A 41 18.89 -8.14 -4.07
C SER A 41 19.27 -7.74 -2.65
N TRP A 42 18.68 -6.67 -2.14
CA TRP A 42 18.95 -6.18 -0.79
C TRP A 42 17.76 -5.42 -0.22
N HIS A 43 17.48 -5.68 1.05
CA HIS A 43 16.55 -4.93 1.87
C HIS A 43 17.33 -4.10 2.87
N GLY A 44 17.22 -2.79 2.75
CA GLY A 44 17.83 -1.83 3.66
C GLY A 44 16.92 -1.51 4.85
N PRO A 45 17.29 -0.49 5.63
CA PRO A 45 16.45 0.00 6.69
C PRO A 45 15.12 0.54 6.18
N TRP A 46 14.16 0.55 7.06
CA TRP A 46 12.84 1.13 6.85
C TRP A 46 12.42 1.92 8.08
N LEU A 47 11.54 2.88 7.91
CA LEU A 47 10.96 3.63 9.02
C LEU A 47 9.48 3.93 8.77
N ASN A 48 8.75 4.15 9.85
CA ASN A 48 7.44 4.78 9.84
C ASN A 48 7.57 6.13 10.55
N LEU A 49 7.21 7.22 9.84
CA LEU A 49 7.16 8.57 10.41
C LEU A 49 5.71 8.93 10.68
N PRO A 50 5.25 8.91 11.95
CA PRO A 50 3.85 9.12 12.26
C PRO A 50 3.40 10.55 11.99
N TYR A 51 2.13 10.70 11.60
CA TYR A 51 1.49 12.01 11.50
C TYR A 51 1.02 12.49 12.88
N ASP A 52 1.14 13.78 13.11
CA ASP A 52 0.53 14.41 14.25
C ASP A 52 -1.01 14.43 14.15
N GLN A 53 -1.67 14.76 15.25
CA GLN A 53 -3.13 14.77 15.33
C GLN A 53 -3.77 15.77 14.35
N GLY A 54 -3.12 16.94 14.13
CA GLY A 54 -3.62 17.96 13.21
C GLY A 54 -3.62 17.47 11.76
N LEU A 55 -2.52 16.83 11.33
CA LEU A 55 -2.40 16.29 9.98
C LEU A 55 -3.36 15.11 9.74
N ARG A 56 -3.56 14.26 10.75
CA ARG A 56 -4.57 13.17 10.70
C ARG A 56 -5.99 13.71 10.54
N ALA A 57 -6.35 14.74 11.30
CA ALA A 57 -7.66 15.38 11.20
C ALA A 57 -7.87 16.01 9.81
N ALA A 58 -6.87 16.73 9.30
CA ALA A 58 -6.90 17.33 7.97
C ALA A 58 -7.04 16.27 6.85
N LEU A 59 -6.38 15.12 7.01
CA LEU A 59 -6.52 14.00 6.08
C LEU A 59 -7.93 13.41 6.08
N ALA A 60 -8.51 13.18 7.26
CA ALA A 60 -9.87 12.65 7.37
C ALA A 60 -10.90 13.61 6.72
N GLU A 61 -10.75 14.92 6.93
CA GLU A 61 -11.58 15.93 6.26
C GLU A 61 -11.37 15.93 4.74
N ALA A 62 -10.11 15.86 4.28
CA ALA A 62 -9.80 15.82 2.85
C ALA A 62 -10.36 14.58 2.15
N MET A 63 -10.37 13.41 2.80
CA MET A 63 -10.99 12.19 2.26
C MET A 63 -12.50 12.36 2.08
N GLN A 64 -13.20 12.91 3.08
CA GLN A 64 -14.64 13.21 2.97
C GLN A 64 -14.90 14.21 1.84
N ARG A 65 -14.10 15.27 1.76
CA ARG A 65 -14.21 16.30 0.73
C ARG A 65 -13.92 15.73 -0.67
N ALA A 66 -12.90 14.89 -0.83
CA ALA A 66 -12.58 14.25 -2.10
C ALA A 66 -13.67 13.29 -2.57
N ALA A 67 -14.35 12.60 -1.67
CA ALA A 67 -15.50 11.75 -2.02
C ALA A 67 -16.68 12.55 -2.62
N VAL A 68 -16.87 13.81 -2.17
CA VAL A 68 -17.90 14.73 -2.71
C VAL A 68 -17.45 15.34 -4.04
N LEU A 69 -16.19 15.80 -4.12
CA LEU A 69 -15.65 16.48 -5.31
C LEU A 69 -15.32 15.51 -6.45
N ALA A 70 -15.04 14.25 -6.12
CA ALA A 70 -14.62 13.21 -7.05
C ALA A 70 -13.46 13.68 -7.97
N ALA A 71 -13.66 13.71 -9.28
CA ALA A 71 -12.64 14.13 -10.25
C ALA A 71 -12.16 15.59 -10.08
N ASP A 72 -12.96 16.46 -9.49
CA ASP A 72 -12.58 17.86 -9.25
C ASP A 72 -11.72 18.06 -8.00
N ALA A 73 -11.51 17.04 -7.19
CA ALA A 73 -10.68 17.10 -5.98
C ALA A 73 -9.24 17.60 -6.25
N HIS A 74 -8.69 17.30 -7.44
CA HIS A 74 -7.36 17.80 -7.84
C HIS A 74 -7.28 19.32 -7.99
N ARG A 75 -8.42 20.01 -8.15
CA ARG A 75 -8.50 21.47 -8.29
C ARG A 75 -8.75 22.18 -6.97
N ASP A 76 -9.02 21.44 -5.91
CA ASP A 76 -9.32 22.04 -4.60
C ASP A 76 -8.08 22.57 -3.92
N ALA A 77 -8.07 23.86 -3.58
CA ALA A 77 -6.91 24.54 -3.01
C ALA A 77 -6.53 24.01 -1.61
N ALA A 78 -7.50 23.57 -0.81
CA ALA A 78 -7.23 23.02 0.51
C ALA A 78 -6.59 21.64 0.39
N ILE A 79 -7.08 20.81 -0.54
CA ILE A 79 -6.48 19.49 -0.85
C ILE A 79 -5.06 19.67 -1.38
N ALA A 80 -4.83 20.64 -2.28
CA ALA A 80 -3.49 20.92 -2.80
C ALA A 80 -2.52 21.39 -1.70
N ALA A 81 -2.97 22.26 -0.79
CA ALA A 81 -2.17 22.71 0.36
C ALA A 81 -1.81 21.56 1.30
N LEU A 82 -2.78 20.65 1.57
CA LEU A 82 -2.54 19.44 2.34
C LEU A 82 -1.52 18.53 1.65
N GLY A 83 -1.67 18.31 0.33
CA GLY A 83 -0.72 17.51 -0.45
C GLY A 83 0.71 18.01 -0.34
N ARG A 84 0.89 19.34 -0.36
CA ARG A 84 2.20 19.97 -0.13
C ARG A 84 2.73 19.71 1.30
N SER A 85 1.90 19.82 2.33
CA SER A 85 2.29 19.55 3.73
C SER A 85 2.69 18.11 3.92
N LEU A 86 1.94 17.16 3.34
CA LEU A 86 2.26 15.73 3.33
C LEU A 86 3.58 15.46 2.62
N THR A 87 3.82 16.10 1.47
CA THR A 87 5.08 15.93 0.74
C THR A 87 6.28 16.35 1.58
N LEU A 88 6.18 17.43 2.35
CA LEU A 88 7.25 17.82 3.26
C LEU A 88 7.51 16.80 4.38
N LYS A 89 6.49 16.07 4.82
CA LYS A 89 6.68 14.92 5.73
C LYS A 89 7.41 13.76 5.05
N HIS A 90 7.15 13.52 3.78
CA HIS A 90 7.92 12.53 3.00
C HIS A 90 9.38 12.97 2.83
N VAL A 91 9.66 14.25 2.61
CA VAL A 91 11.03 14.78 2.61
C VAL A 91 11.75 14.51 3.93
N GLU A 92 11.05 14.73 5.07
CA GLU A 92 11.59 14.43 6.40
C GLU A 92 11.91 12.94 6.55
N ALA A 93 11.00 12.06 6.13
CA ALA A 93 11.20 10.61 6.14
C ALA A 93 12.40 10.17 5.29
N VAL A 94 12.59 10.73 4.09
CA VAL A 94 13.76 10.45 3.25
C VAL A 94 15.05 10.84 3.95
N ARG A 95 15.11 12.04 4.54
CA ARG A 95 16.31 12.52 5.24
C ARG A 95 16.66 11.65 6.45
N GLN A 96 15.65 11.24 7.21
CA GLN A 96 15.83 10.35 8.36
C GLN A 96 16.29 8.95 7.90
N LEU A 97 15.66 8.37 6.87
CA LEU A 97 16.03 7.06 6.35
C LEU A 97 17.46 7.02 5.82
N LEU A 98 17.89 8.06 5.09
CA LEU A 98 19.26 8.19 4.62
C LEU A 98 20.26 8.28 5.79
N ALA A 99 19.94 9.06 6.81
CA ALA A 99 20.79 9.17 8.00
C ALA A 99 20.92 7.84 8.75
N GLU A 100 19.82 7.09 8.92
CA GLU A 100 19.81 5.77 9.54
C GLU A 100 20.58 4.73 8.72
N ALA A 101 20.51 4.83 7.39
CA ALA A 101 21.22 3.96 6.46
C ALA A 101 22.72 4.32 6.33
N GLY A 102 23.15 5.48 6.81
CA GLY A 102 24.50 6.00 6.55
C GLY A 102 24.78 6.32 5.09
N LEU A 103 23.71 6.58 4.31
CA LEU A 103 23.77 6.89 2.89
C LEU A 103 23.63 8.40 2.65
N LYS A 104 24.15 8.83 1.50
CA LYS A 104 23.93 10.17 0.96
C LYS A 104 22.88 10.10 -0.14
N ARG A 105 22.35 11.26 -0.56
CA ARG A 105 21.37 11.31 -1.66
C ARG A 105 21.92 10.74 -2.97
N GLU A 106 23.23 10.89 -3.20
CA GLU A 106 23.93 10.40 -4.40
C GLU A 106 24.03 8.87 -4.45
N ASP A 107 23.79 8.19 -3.33
CA ASP A 107 23.78 6.72 -3.22
C ASP A 107 22.40 6.12 -3.55
N VAL A 108 21.40 6.96 -3.82
CA VAL A 108 20.02 6.57 -4.16
C VAL A 108 19.68 7.06 -5.57
N ASP A 109 19.28 6.13 -6.41
CA ASP A 109 18.97 6.39 -7.81
C ASP A 109 17.57 6.97 -8.01
N LEU A 110 16.59 6.52 -7.16
CA LEU A 110 15.19 6.81 -7.40
C LEU A 110 14.36 6.78 -6.11
N ILE A 111 13.34 7.64 -6.07
CA ILE A 111 12.24 7.53 -5.09
C ILE A 111 10.98 7.10 -5.81
N GLY A 112 10.37 5.99 -5.36
CA GLY A 112 9.01 5.62 -5.71
C GLY A 112 8.02 6.26 -4.73
N PHE A 113 7.26 7.25 -5.18
CA PHE A 113 6.36 8.05 -4.35
C PHE A 113 4.90 7.76 -4.67
N HIS A 114 4.22 7.01 -3.80
CA HIS A 114 2.81 6.71 -3.96
C HIS A 114 1.90 7.92 -3.67
N GLY A 115 2.33 8.81 -2.77
CA GLY A 115 1.46 9.84 -2.20
C GLY A 115 0.41 9.26 -1.27
N GLN A 116 -0.64 10.03 -0.99
CA GLN A 116 -1.77 9.65 -0.14
C GLN A 116 -3.03 9.51 -0.98
N THR A 117 -3.65 8.34 -0.96
CA THR A 117 -4.96 8.14 -1.60
C THR A 117 -6.06 8.79 -0.75
N LEU A 118 -6.82 9.68 -1.37
CA LEU A 118 -8.01 10.29 -0.78
C LEU A 118 -9.31 9.64 -1.28
N PHE A 119 -9.35 9.26 -2.56
CA PHE A 119 -10.53 8.67 -3.18
C PHE A 119 -10.12 7.74 -4.32
N HIS A 120 -10.80 6.58 -4.43
CA HIS A 120 -10.50 5.60 -5.47
C HIS A 120 -11.77 4.89 -5.91
N LYS A 121 -12.20 5.16 -7.14
CA LYS A 121 -13.39 4.55 -7.75
C LYS A 121 -13.10 4.24 -9.23
N PRO A 122 -12.27 3.25 -9.53
CA PRO A 122 -11.80 2.96 -10.88
C PRO A 122 -12.93 2.63 -11.85
N ALA A 123 -14.02 2.00 -11.39
CA ALA A 123 -15.22 1.76 -12.22
C ALA A 123 -15.86 3.05 -12.74
N ALA A 124 -15.59 4.20 -12.11
CA ALA A 124 -15.99 5.53 -12.57
C ALA A 124 -14.85 6.29 -13.26
N GLY A 125 -13.70 5.65 -13.49
CA GLY A 125 -12.51 6.28 -14.07
C GLY A 125 -11.83 7.29 -13.13
N ILE A 126 -12.04 7.17 -11.81
CA ILE A 126 -11.60 8.18 -10.84
C ILE A 126 -10.61 7.56 -9.84
N THR A 127 -9.46 8.20 -9.69
CA THR A 127 -8.52 7.96 -8.59
C THR A 127 -7.89 9.30 -8.18
N VAL A 128 -7.76 9.54 -6.89
CA VAL A 128 -7.22 10.78 -6.34
C VAL A 128 -6.15 10.45 -5.32
N GLN A 129 -4.90 10.57 -5.73
CA GLN A 129 -3.74 10.57 -4.87
C GLN A 129 -3.21 12.00 -4.75
N ILE A 130 -2.88 12.42 -3.54
CA ILE A 130 -2.26 13.73 -3.29
C ILE A 130 -0.80 13.58 -2.88
N GLY A 131 -0.03 14.59 -3.21
CA GLY A 131 1.41 14.70 -3.05
C GLY A 131 2.01 15.39 -4.27
N ASP A 132 3.14 16.05 -4.06
CA ASP A 132 3.86 16.81 -5.09
C ASP A 132 5.22 16.16 -5.32
N GLY A 133 5.29 15.27 -6.34
CA GLY A 133 6.52 14.56 -6.70
C GLY A 133 7.64 15.52 -7.13
N ALA A 134 7.30 16.63 -7.80
CA ALA A 134 8.29 17.63 -8.20
C ALA A 134 8.86 18.39 -6.97
N LEU A 135 8.03 18.66 -5.96
CA LEU A 135 8.49 19.20 -4.68
C LEU A 135 9.43 18.21 -3.98
N LEU A 136 9.03 16.93 -3.92
CA LEU A 136 9.85 15.88 -3.29
C LEU A 136 11.22 15.78 -3.97
N ALA A 137 11.26 15.71 -5.31
CA ALA A 137 12.51 15.66 -6.08
C ALA A 137 13.39 16.87 -5.82
N ARG A 138 12.82 18.08 -5.81
CA ARG A 138 13.58 19.32 -5.57
C ARG A 138 14.17 19.38 -4.16
N GLU A 139 13.40 18.97 -3.13
CA GLU A 139 13.81 19.04 -1.73
C GLU A 139 14.80 17.94 -1.32
N THR A 140 14.76 16.80 -2.00
CA THR A 140 15.67 15.67 -1.75
C THR A 140 16.87 15.66 -2.68
N GLY A 141 16.73 16.20 -3.89
CA GLY A 141 17.73 16.12 -4.96
C GLY A 141 17.84 14.73 -5.58
N ILE A 142 16.82 13.89 -5.41
CA ILE A 142 16.72 12.52 -5.95
C ILE A 142 15.56 12.49 -6.95
N ASP A 143 15.71 11.77 -8.05
CA ASP A 143 14.64 11.59 -9.03
C ASP A 143 13.43 10.86 -8.42
N VAL A 144 12.21 11.27 -8.80
CA VAL A 144 10.96 10.76 -8.24
C VAL A 144 10.04 10.22 -9.32
N VAL A 145 9.66 8.97 -9.18
CA VAL A 145 8.52 8.38 -9.93
C VAL A 145 7.29 8.42 -9.05
N HIS A 146 6.20 8.95 -9.55
CA HIS A 146 4.96 9.12 -8.82
C HIS A 146 3.73 8.92 -9.72
N ASP A 147 2.54 9.03 -9.15
CA ASP A 147 1.26 8.88 -9.86
C ASP A 147 1.10 7.52 -10.56
N PHE A 148 1.26 6.46 -9.80
CA PHE A 148 1.28 5.08 -10.30
C PHE A 148 -0.09 4.59 -10.81
N ARG A 149 -1.19 5.25 -10.46
CA ARG A 149 -2.55 4.75 -10.67
C ARG A 149 -3.32 5.43 -11.79
N SER A 150 -3.08 6.72 -12.02
CA SER A 150 -3.91 7.53 -12.93
C SER A 150 -3.90 7.01 -14.36
N ALA A 151 -2.74 6.62 -14.88
CA ALA A 151 -2.61 6.12 -16.26
C ALA A 151 -3.36 4.79 -16.45
N ASP A 152 -3.25 3.87 -15.50
CA ASP A 152 -3.94 2.58 -15.56
C ASP A 152 -5.47 2.75 -15.46
N VAL A 153 -5.94 3.58 -14.53
CA VAL A 153 -7.38 3.89 -14.39
C VAL A 153 -7.92 4.59 -15.63
N ALA A 154 -7.17 5.51 -16.23
CA ALA A 154 -7.56 6.17 -17.47
C ALA A 154 -7.62 5.21 -18.66
N ALA A 155 -6.81 4.15 -18.66
CA ALA A 155 -6.85 3.08 -19.65
C ALA A 155 -7.95 2.02 -19.39
N GLY A 156 -8.74 2.19 -18.33
CA GLY A 156 -9.82 1.25 -17.94
C GLY A 156 -9.37 0.17 -16.96
N GLY A 157 -8.14 0.25 -16.45
CA GLY A 157 -7.63 -0.62 -15.40
C GLY A 157 -8.14 -0.26 -14.00
N GLN A 158 -7.77 -1.07 -13.03
CA GLN A 158 -8.18 -0.87 -11.63
C GLN A 158 -7.22 0.06 -10.86
N GLY A 159 -6.01 0.30 -11.35
CA GLY A 159 -4.98 1.09 -10.66
C GLY A 159 -4.46 0.45 -9.36
N ALA A 160 -4.98 -0.71 -8.99
CA ALA A 160 -4.65 -1.46 -7.76
C ALA A 160 -5.01 -2.94 -7.97
N PRO A 161 -4.41 -3.88 -7.22
CA PRO A 161 -3.26 -3.71 -6.33
C PRO A 161 -1.91 -3.62 -7.09
N LEU A 162 -0.91 -2.96 -6.51
CA LEU A 162 0.47 -2.90 -7.06
C LEU A 162 1.43 -3.85 -6.31
N ALA A 163 1.13 -4.17 -5.04
CA ALA A 163 1.93 -5.05 -4.20
C ALA A 163 2.22 -6.44 -4.80
N PRO A 164 1.34 -7.06 -5.61
CA PRO A 164 1.60 -8.37 -6.20
C PRO A 164 2.88 -8.46 -7.03
N LEU A 165 3.28 -7.38 -7.72
CA LEU A 165 4.54 -7.33 -8.45
C LEU A 165 5.76 -7.42 -7.51
N TYR A 166 5.67 -6.76 -6.35
CA TYR A 166 6.70 -6.84 -5.32
C TYR A 166 6.73 -8.23 -4.67
N HIS A 167 5.57 -8.84 -4.40
CA HIS A 167 5.50 -10.23 -3.90
C HIS A 167 6.18 -11.21 -4.86
N GLN A 168 6.00 -11.02 -6.18
CA GLN A 168 6.68 -11.82 -7.18
C GLN A 168 8.21 -11.62 -7.13
N ALA A 169 8.67 -10.36 -7.04
CA ALA A 169 10.09 -10.05 -6.95
C ALA A 169 10.73 -10.65 -5.70
N LEU A 170 10.05 -10.61 -4.55
CA LEU A 170 10.51 -11.27 -3.31
C LEU A 170 10.64 -12.78 -3.48
N ALA A 171 9.63 -13.43 -4.01
CA ALA A 171 9.65 -14.88 -4.21
C ALA A 171 10.77 -15.31 -5.16
N LEU A 172 11.00 -14.55 -6.24
CA LEU A 172 12.12 -14.77 -7.15
C LEU A 172 13.47 -14.57 -6.48
N SER A 173 13.59 -13.62 -5.57
CA SER A 173 14.82 -13.35 -4.82
C SER A 173 15.14 -14.45 -3.82
N ASP A 174 14.11 -14.93 -3.10
CA ASP A 174 14.24 -15.99 -2.09
C ASP A 174 14.19 -17.40 -2.67
N ASN A 175 14.12 -17.53 -4.01
CA ASN A 175 14.00 -18.80 -4.73
C ASN A 175 12.81 -19.65 -4.26
N ILE A 176 11.69 -19.00 -3.92
CA ILE A 176 10.46 -19.69 -3.56
C ILE A 176 9.90 -20.39 -4.80
N SER A 177 9.70 -21.68 -4.68
CA SER A 177 9.13 -22.47 -5.79
C SER A 177 7.65 -22.16 -5.96
N ALA A 178 7.24 -21.91 -7.20
CA ALA A 178 5.84 -21.73 -7.53
C ALA A 178 5.13 -23.12 -7.71
N PRO A 179 3.80 -23.18 -7.50
CA PRO A 179 2.91 -22.06 -7.15
C PRO A 179 3.09 -21.61 -5.69
N PHE A 180 2.86 -20.33 -5.43
CA PHE A 180 2.93 -19.79 -4.07
C PHE A 180 1.88 -18.70 -3.84
N ALA A 181 1.60 -18.42 -2.58
CA ALA A 181 0.68 -17.37 -2.17
C ALA A 181 1.31 -16.49 -1.07
N PHE A 182 1.10 -15.18 -1.19
CA PHE A 182 1.30 -14.24 -0.11
C PHE A 182 -0.04 -13.91 0.52
N LEU A 183 -0.20 -14.19 1.80
CA LEU A 183 -1.37 -13.79 2.58
C LEU A 183 -0.99 -12.59 3.45
N ASN A 184 -1.69 -11.49 3.25
CA ASN A 184 -1.60 -10.30 4.09
C ASN A 184 -2.84 -10.22 5.00
N LEU A 185 -2.62 -10.09 6.32
CA LEU A 185 -3.66 -9.95 7.33
C LEU A 185 -3.64 -8.54 7.90
N GLY A 186 -4.19 -7.59 7.12
CA GLY A 186 -4.48 -6.22 7.55
C GLY A 186 -5.87 -6.09 8.17
N GLY A 187 -6.49 -4.92 8.08
CA GLY A 187 -7.89 -4.74 8.47
C GLY A 187 -8.83 -5.66 7.68
N VAL A 188 -8.54 -5.83 6.39
CA VAL A 188 -9.07 -6.85 5.48
C VAL A 188 -7.93 -7.80 5.13
N GLY A 189 -8.20 -9.10 5.08
CA GLY A 189 -7.24 -10.10 4.60
C GLY A 189 -7.21 -10.12 3.08
N ASN A 190 -6.02 -10.15 2.47
CA ASN A 190 -5.88 -10.29 1.02
C ASN A 190 -4.80 -11.29 0.66
N LEU A 191 -4.94 -11.86 -0.52
CA LEU A 191 -4.06 -12.91 -1.02
C LEU A 191 -3.54 -12.54 -2.41
N THR A 192 -2.24 -12.74 -2.62
CA THR A 192 -1.62 -12.74 -3.94
C THR A 192 -1.23 -14.18 -4.28
N TRP A 193 -1.83 -14.74 -5.32
CA TRP A 193 -1.50 -16.05 -5.88
C TRP A 193 -0.68 -15.89 -7.14
N ILE A 194 0.41 -16.64 -7.25
CA ILE A 194 1.29 -16.60 -8.40
C ILE A 194 1.57 -18.04 -8.85
N ASP A 195 1.16 -18.36 -10.08
CA ASP A 195 1.42 -19.65 -10.72
C ASP A 195 2.00 -19.45 -12.13
N PRO A 196 3.29 -19.77 -12.35
CA PRO A 196 3.90 -19.69 -13.66
C PRO A 196 3.32 -20.69 -14.67
N ALA A 197 2.76 -21.82 -14.21
CA ALA A 197 2.18 -22.84 -15.09
C ALA A 197 0.91 -22.33 -15.80
N GLU A 198 0.20 -21.38 -15.23
CA GLU A 198 -0.95 -20.71 -15.82
C GLU A 198 -0.57 -19.48 -16.67
N GLY A 199 0.62 -19.48 -17.27
CA GLY A 199 1.09 -18.37 -18.10
C GLY A 199 1.62 -17.16 -17.32
N GLY A 200 1.99 -17.36 -16.06
CA GLY A 200 2.53 -16.30 -15.19
C GLY A 200 1.44 -15.35 -14.67
N GLN A 201 0.21 -15.80 -14.56
CA GLN A 201 -0.89 -15.01 -14.01
C GLN A 201 -0.63 -14.70 -12.54
N ILE A 202 -0.79 -13.41 -12.22
CA ILE A 202 -0.85 -12.94 -10.84
C ILE A 202 -2.31 -12.69 -10.53
N LEU A 203 -2.87 -13.43 -9.57
CA LEU A 203 -4.21 -13.21 -9.06
C LEU A 203 -4.14 -12.60 -7.67
N ALA A 204 -4.75 -11.44 -7.48
CA ALA A 204 -4.80 -10.78 -6.18
C ALA A 204 -6.25 -10.41 -5.84
N PHE A 205 -6.67 -10.72 -4.61
CA PHE A 205 -8.05 -10.48 -4.17
C PHE A 205 -8.14 -10.48 -2.65
N ASP A 206 -9.21 -9.88 -2.13
CA ASP A 206 -9.52 -9.91 -0.71
C ASP A 206 -10.15 -11.26 -0.31
N THR A 207 -9.71 -11.81 0.82
CA THR A 207 -10.14 -13.12 1.30
C THR A 207 -11.25 -13.05 2.34
N GLY A 208 -11.42 -11.89 2.97
CA GLY A 208 -12.42 -11.66 4.01
C GLY A 208 -11.97 -10.64 5.04
N PRO A 209 -12.72 -10.47 6.12
CA PRO A 209 -12.29 -9.66 7.25
C PRO A 209 -10.96 -10.16 7.82
N GLY A 210 -10.07 -9.23 8.11
CA GLY A 210 -8.82 -9.49 8.83
C GLY A 210 -8.89 -8.97 10.26
N ASN A 211 -7.88 -8.23 10.68
CA ASN A 211 -7.78 -7.68 12.03
C ASN A 211 -8.82 -6.58 12.34
N GLY A 212 -9.43 -5.97 11.30
CA GLY A 212 -10.32 -4.84 11.49
C GLY A 212 -11.47 -5.08 12.45
N LEU A 213 -12.12 -6.25 12.36
CA LEU A 213 -13.20 -6.62 13.29
C LEU A 213 -12.69 -6.82 14.72
N ILE A 214 -11.48 -7.34 14.89
CA ILE A 214 -10.85 -7.55 16.21
C ILE A 214 -10.52 -6.19 16.82
N ASP A 215 -9.94 -5.28 16.04
CA ASP A 215 -9.57 -3.94 16.48
C ASP A 215 -10.81 -3.14 16.90
N ASP A 216 -11.87 -3.15 16.08
CA ASP A 216 -13.13 -2.47 16.38
C ASP A 216 -13.80 -3.03 17.62
N TRP A 217 -13.72 -4.36 17.82
CA TRP A 217 -14.21 -5.01 19.03
C TRP A 217 -13.44 -4.58 20.27
N CYS A 218 -12.10 -4.56 20.17
CA CYS A 218 -11.22 -4.13 21.26
C CYS A 218 -11.44 -2.65 21.61
N ALA A 219 -11.57 -1.79 20.64
CA ALA A 219 -11.86 -0.38 20.85
C ALA A 219 -13.19 -0.19 21.57
N ARG A 220 -14.22 -0.94 21.15
CA ARG A 220 -15.57 -0.83 21.70
C ARG A 220 -15.72 -1.39 23.12
N HIS A 221 -15.08 -2.53 23.42
CA HIS A 221 -15.32 -3.28 24.64
C HIS A 221 -14.23 -3.12 25.69
N PHE A 222 -13.01 -2.78 25.27
CA PHE A 222 -11.86 -2.68 26.17
C PHE A 222 -11.21 -1.29 26.15
N GLY A 223 -11.60 -0.41 25.21
CA GLY A 223 -10.96 0.91 25.03
C GLY A 223 -9.53 0.81 24.50
N GLU A 224 -9.19 -0.30 23.85
CA GLU A 224 -7.86 -0.59 23.32
C GLU A 224 -7.89 -0.58 21.79
N ALA A 225 -6.79 -0.12 21.16
CA ALA A 225 -6.72 -0.01 19.70
C ALA A 225 -6.66 -1.37 18.99
N CYS A 226 -6.20 -2.42 19.66
CA CYS A 226 -6.09 -3.79 19.10
C CYS A 226 -5.99 -4.81 20.24
N ASP A 227 -6.16 -6.10 19.93
CA ASP A 227 -5.87 -7.21 20.85
C ASP A 227 -4.37 -7.53 20.83
N ARG A 228 -3.60 -6.80 21.64
CA ARG A 228 -2.15 -6.96 21.70
C ARG A 228 -1.78 -8.37 22.16
N ASP A 229 -0.98 -9.05 21.36
CA ASP A 229 -0.53 -10.44 21.58
C ASP A 229 -1.68 -11.46 21.69
N GLY A 230 -2.86 -11.14 21.18
CA GLY A 230 -4.03 -12.02 21.23
C GLY A 230 -4.55 -12.31 22.64
N ARG A 231 -4.26 -11.45 23.63
CA ARG A 231 -4.52 -11.70 25.06
C ARG A 231 -5.99 -11.80 25.44
N HIS A 232 -6.87 -11.08 24.71
CA HIS A 232 -8.31 -11.18 24.90
C HIS A 232 -8.85 -12.44 24.23
N ALA A 233 -8.43 -12.70 22.99
CA ALA A 233 -8.83 -13.90 22.25
C ALA A 233 -8.42 -15.19 22.99
N ALA A 234 -7.22 -15.24 23.58
CA ALA A 234 -6.72 -16.39 24.31
C ALA A 234 -7.56 -16.74 25.57
N ARG A 235 -8.35 -15.80 26.08
CA ARG A 235 -9.25 -16.01 27.24
C ARG A 235 -10.68 -16.34 26.83
N GLY A 236 -10.98 -16.17 25.55
CA GLY A 236 -12.30 -16.40 25.00
C GLY A 236 -12.57 -17.87 24.72
N GLN A 237 -13.83 -18.16 24.44
CA GLN A 237 -14.27 -19.42 23.87
C GLN A 237 -14.95 -19.15 22.54
N ILE A 238 -14.73 -20.03 21.57
CA ILE A 238 -15.33 -19.88 20.24
C ILE A 238 -16.82 -20.15 20.34
N ASP A 239 -17.64 -19.16 19.99
CA ASP A 239 -19.08 -19.34 19.77
C ASP A 239 -19.27 -19.87 18.33
N HIS A 240 -19.50 -21.19 18.22
CA HIS A 240 -19.66 -21.86 16.95
C HIS A 240 -20.92 -21.44 16.18
N ASP A 241 -21.95 -20.91 16.85
CA ASP A 241 -23.17 -20.44 16.19
C ASP A 241 -22.92 -19.06 15.56
N VAL A 242 -22.20 -18.20 16.25
CA VAL A 242 -21.74 -16.92 15.67
C VAL A 242 -20.81 -17.16 14.50
N LEU A 243 -19.81 -18.04 14.67
CA LEU A 243 -18.85 -18.36 13.60
C LEU A 243 -19.56 -18.90 12.35
N ARG A 244 -20.50 -19.82 12.50
CA ARG A 244 -21.28 -20.34 11.35
C ARG A 244 -22.06 -19.25 10.63
N ARG A 245 -22.65 -18.29 11.35
CA ARG A 245 -23.34 -17.15 10.73
C ARG A 245 -22.40 -16.23 9.98
N MET A 246 -21.21 -15.97 10.52
CA MET A 246 -20.19 -15.16 9.85
C MET A 246 -19.68 -15.86 8.57
N LEU A 247 -19.44 -17.18 8.63
CA LEU A 247 -18.98 -17.97 7.49
C LEU A 247 -20.08 -18.21 6.42
N ALA A 248 -21.33 -17.93 6.74
CA ALA A 248 -22.44 -18.04 5.80
C ALA A 248 -22.67 -16.75 4.99
N ASP A 249 -21.79 -15.76 5.10
CA ASP A 249 -21.89 -14.53 4.31
C ASP A 249 -21.66 -14.84 2.82
N PRO A 250 -22.63 -14.52 1.93
CA PRO A 250 -22.53 -14.82 0.51
C PRO A 250 -21.31 -14.20 -0.19
N TRP A 251 -20.74 -13.14 0.37
CA TRP A 251 -19.54 -12.51 -0.17
C TRP A 251 -18.34 -13.48 -0.17
N LEU A 252 -18.26 -14.38 0.82
CA LEU A 252 -17.17 -15.35 0.92
C LEU A 252 -17.16 -16.34 -0.26
N ASP A 253 -18.32 -16.63 -0.83
CA ASP A 253 -18.49 -17.55 -1.98
C ASP A 253 -18.28 -16.87 -3.34
N LEU A 254 -18.09 -15.55 -3.39
CA LEU A 254 -17.83 -14.84 -4.64
C LEU A 254 -16.50 -15.33 -5.25
N PRO A 255 -16.44 -15.56 -6.57
CA PRO A 255 -15.20 -15.93 -7.24
C PRO A 255 -14.21 -14.74 -7.24
N PRO A 256 -12.91 -15.02 -7.20
CA PRO A 256 -11.90 -13.99 -7.41
C PRO A 256 -11.86 -13.53 -8.90
N PRO A 257 -11.40 -12.29 -9.19
CA PRO A 257 -10.97 -11.29 -8.20
C PRO A 257 -12.16 -10.63 -7.49
N LYS A 258 -12.03 -10.41 -6.19
CA LYS A 258 -13.05 -9.73 -5.38
C LYS A 258 -12.38 -8.80 -4.37
N SER A 259 -13.08 -7.76 -3.96
CA SER A 259 -12.62 -6.81 -2.95
C SER A 259 -13.67 -6.59 -1.87
N LEU A 260 -13.21 -6.29 -0.67
CA LEU A 260 -14.04 -6.02 0.52
C LEU A 260 -13.70 -4.64 1.05
N ASP A 261 -14.72 -3.81 1.24
CA ASP A 261 -14.54 -2.56 1.99
C ASP A 261 -14.62 -2.86 3.49
N ARG A 262 -13.71 -2.29 4.29
CA ARG A 262 -13.68 -2.46 5.74
C ARG A 262 -15.00 -2.07 6.42
N HIS A 263 -15.78 -1.19 5.81
CA HIS A 263 -17.02 -0.62 6.38
C HIS A 263 -18.30 -1.21 5.77
N ASN A 264 -18.20 -2.23 4.94
CA ASN A 264 -19.34 -2.96 4.39
C ASN A 264 -19.62 -4.24 5.18
#